data_bcaa4c84f56ce025ebc003a3f5a922e4
#
_entry.id   bcaa4c84f56ce025ebc003a3f5a922e4
#
_cell.length_a   1.000
_cell.length_b   1.000
_cell.length_c   1.000
_cell.angle_alpha   90.00
_cell.angle_beta   90.00
_cell.angle_gamma   90.00
#
_symmetry.space_group_name_H-M   'P 1'
#
loop_
_entity.id
_entity.type
_entity.pdbx_description
1 polymer ?
#
loop_
_entity_poly.entity_id
_entity_poly.type
_entity_poly.pdbx_seq_one_letter_code
_entity_poly.pdbx_strand_id
1 'polypeptide(L)'
;MGAIAEQLPSTTLHWVNSDVAVHRVVVGPWENNVFVVRCLRTGDAVLIDAANEHELLLELCQRLGVRRVLETHGHPDHIGAVPAMREAGFEVGVTSADAPKLAQVGYDAFIDDAEVIEVGRLRLRSILNPGHTPGSVSFHVEGTPLLFTGDTLFPGGPGNTSFADADFDTIITSIDDRLFPFPATTIVLPGHGVDTTIGAERPHLAEWVARGW
;
A
#
# COMPACT_ATOMS: atom_id res chain seq x y z
N MET A 1 39.50 -3.63 8.25
CA MET A 1 38.22 -2.96 8.59
C MET A 1 37.14 -3.76 7.92
N GLY A 2 36.54 -4.71 8.63
CA GLY A 2 35.47 -5.57 8.11
C GLY A 2 34.17 -4.82 8.16
N ALA A 3 33.54 -4.63 7.01
CA ALA A 3 32.17 -4.16 6.93
C ALA A 3 31.27 -5.19 7.61
N ILE A 4 30.61 -4.79 8.67
CA ILE A 4 29.53 -5.55 9.28
C ILE A 4 28.40 -5.49 8.25
N ALA A 5 28.23 -6.58 7.50
CA ALA A 5 27.00 -6.82 6.74
C ALA A 5 25.93 -7.16 7.78
N GLU A 6 25.32 -6.13 8.34
CA GLU A 6 24.15 -6.28 9.18
C GLU A 6 23.04 -6.82 8.26
N GLN A 7 22.71 -8.08 8.45
CA GLN A 7 21.64 -8.72 7.70
C GLN A 7 20.33 -8.01 8.10
N LEU A 8 19.54 -7.57 7.09
CA LEU A 8 18.11 -7.32 7.32
C LEU A 8 17.59 -8.48 8.17
N PRO A 9 16.74 -8.23 9.18
CA PRO A 9 16.10 -9.32 9.88
C PRO A 9 15.58 -10.29 8.83
N SER A 10 15.93 -11.55 8.92
CA SER A 10 15.52 -12.64 8.00
C SER A 10 13.99 -12.80 7.89
N THR A 11 13.26 -11.93 8.54
CA THR A 11 11.81 -11.94 8.77
C THR A 11 11.02 -10.92 7.93
N THR A 12 11.66 -10.12 7.04
CA THR A 12 10.90 -9.14 6.23
C THR A 12 10.22 -9.77 5.01
N LEU A 13 10.72 -10.91 4.51
CA LEU A 13 10.11 -11.59 3.37
C LEU A 13 8.73 -12.12 3.76
N HIS A 14 7.70 -11.57 3.13
CA HIS A 14 6.31 -11.85 3.43
C HIS A 14 5.65 -12.80 2.41
N TRP A 15 5.94 -12.58 1.12
CA TRP A 15 5.44 -13.42 0.04
C TRP A 15 6.46 -13.49 -1.11
N VAL A 16 6.53 -14.63 -1.81
CA VAL A 16 7.47 -14.80 -2.92
C VAL A 16 7.00 -15.84 -3.93
N ASN A 17 7.29 -15.57 -5.20
CA ASN A 17 7.25 -16.56 -6.28
C ASN A 17 8.53 -16.45 -7.16
N SER A 18 8.49 -16.96 -8.40
CA SER A 18 9.64 -16.91 -9.33
C SER A 18 10.01 -15.50 -9.80
N ASP A 19 9.10 -14.54 -9.76
CA ASP A 19 9.22 -13.23 -10.39
C ASP A 19 9.10 -12.07 -9.42
N VAL A 20 8.39 -12.25 -8.31
CA VAL A 20 8.05 -11.21 -7.31
C VAL A 20 8.47 -11.65 -5.92
N ALA A 21 9.10 -10.75 -5.18
CA ALA A 21 9.22 -10.84 -3.73
C ALA A 21 8.52 -9.64 -3.09
N VAL A 22 7.72 -9.89 -2.06
CA VAL A 22 7.12 -8.85 -1.21
C VAL A 22 7.76 -8.92 0.16
N HIS A 23 8.31 -7.81 0.60
CA HIS A 23 8.80 -7.64 1.97
C HIS A 23 7.80 -6.78 2.75
N ARG A 24 7.58 -7.09 4.01
CA ARG A 24 6.78 -6.29 4.93
C ARG A 24 7.59 -5.92 6.15
N VAL A 25 7.49 -4.67 6.57
CA VAL A 25 7.88 -4.19 7.89
C VAL A 25 6.68 -3.50 8.52
N VAL A 26 6.60 -3.60 9.85
CA VAL A 26 5.57 -2.92 10.63
C VAL A 26 6.24 -1.77 11.36
N VAL A 27 5.72 -0.56 11.20
CA VAL A 27 6.35 0.67 11.67
C VAL A 27 5.37 1.58 12.40
N GLY A 28 5.90 2.43 13.27
CA GLY A 28 5.15 3.46 13.95
C GLY A 28 4.21 2.96 15.04
N PRO A 29 3.61 3.91 15.80
CA PRO A 29 2.74 3.59 16.93
C PRO A 29 1.38 3.00 16.52
N TRP A 30 1.00 3.16 15.24
CA TRP A 30 -0.24 2.62 14.67
C TRP A 30 -0.03 1.26 13.98
N GLU A 31 1.21 0.71 14.07
CA GLU A 31 1.56 -0.59 13.48
C GLU A 31 1.26 -0.66 11.97
N ASN A 32 1.66 0.41 11.22
CA ASN A 32 1.45 0.47 9.78
C ASN A 32 2.25 -0.62 9.05
N ASN A 33 1.60 -1.35 8.18
CA ASN A 33 2.24 -2.26 7.24
C ASN A 33 2.86 -1.45 6.10
N VAL A 34 4.16 -1.49 5.97
CA VAL A 34 4.90 -0.95 4.84
C VAL A 34 5.40 -2.10 3.99
N PHE A 35 5.14 -2.04 2.68
CA PHE A 35 5.51 -3.12 1.77
C PHE A 35 6.54 -2.67 0.76
N VAL A 36 7.51 -3.55 0.46
CA VAL A 36 8.37 -3.43 -0.72
C VAL A 36 8.02 -4.53 -1.70
N VAL A 37 7.60 -4.13 -2.90
CA VAL A 37 7.35 -5.04 -4.02
C VAL A 37 8.56 -5.04 -4.93
N ARG A 38 9.25 -6.18 -5.05
CA ARG A 38 10.51 -6.31 -5.79
C ARG A 38 10.38 -7.25 -6.98
N CYS A 39 10.84 -6.82 -8.12
CA CYS A 39 11.05 -7.66 -9.31
C CYS A 39 12.32 -8.51 -9.15
N LEU A 40 12.19 -9.82 -9.04
CA LEU A 40 13.34 -10.72 -8.89
C LEU A 40 14.16 -10.87 -10.18
N ARG A 41 13.61 -10.46 -11.34
CA ARG A 41 14.29 -10.53 -12.62
C ARG A 41 15.23 -9.35 -12.89
N THR A 42 14.94 -8.17 -12.34
CA THR A 42 15.71 -6.94 -12.57
C THR A 42 16.33 -6.38 -11.30
N GLY A 43 15.77 -6.69 -10.13
CA GLY A 43 16.14 -6.12 -8.86
C GLY A 43 15.46 -4.79 -8.56
N ASP A 44 14.70 -4.21 -9.51
CA ASP A 44 13.92 -2.98 -9.28
C ASP A 44 12.79 -3.25 -8.28
N ALA A 45 12.50 -2.25 -7.46
CA ALA A 45 11.46 -2.35 -6.45
C ALA A 45 10.74 -1.02 -6.23
N VAL A 46 9.58 -1.09 -5.59
CA VAL A 46 8.75 0.04 -5.15
C VAL A 46 8.38 -0.14 -3.69
N LEU A 47 8.33 0.98 -2.95
CA LEU A 47 7.77 1.03 -1.59
C LEU A 47 6.30 1.41 -1.68
N ILE A 48 5.45 0.76 -0.89
CA ILE A 48 4.05 1.13 -0.68
C ILE A 48 3.94 1.65 0.75
N ASP A 49 3.55 2.91 0.87
CA ASP A 49 3.45 3.78 2.04
C ASP A 49 4.79 4.06 2.74
N ALA A 50 5.18 5.33 2.78
CA ALA A 50 6.31 5.82 3.56
C ALA A 50 5.84 6.28 4.95
N ALA A 51 5.38 5.32 5.75
CA ALA A 51 4.62 5.56 6.98
C ALA A 51 5.45 6.21 8.09
N ASN A 52 6.42 5.51 8.65
CA ASN A 52 7.20 5.97 9.78
C ASN A 52 8.61 5.34 9.79
N GLU A 53 9.41 5.61 10.82
CA GLU A 53 10.74 5.00 11.02
C GLU A 53 11.62 5.13 9.77
N HIS A 54 11.76 6.37 9.27
CA HIS A 54 12.42 6.67 8.00
C HIS A 54 13.83 6.08 7.87
N GLU A 55 14.61 5.97 8.95
CA GLU A 55 15.94 5.37 8.90
C GLU A 55 15.88 3.89 8.49
N LEU A 56 14.92 3.13 9.08
CA LEU A 56 14.66 1.74 8.72
C LEU A 56 14.19 1.62 7.27
N LEU A 57 13.27 2.49 6.84
CA LEU A 57 12.75 2.47 5.48
C LEU A 57 13.81 2.82 4.44
N LEU A 58 14.67 3.81 4.71
CA LEU A 58 15.80 4.17 3.85
C LEU A 58 16.77 3.00 3.66
N GLU A 59 17.15 2.33 4.77
CA GLU A 59 18.01 1.15 4.70
C GLU A 59 17.37 0.02 3.90
N LEU A 60 16.10 -0.28 4.16
CA LEU A 60 15.33 -1.30 3.44
C LEU A 60 15.26 -0.99 1.94
N CYS A 61 14.93 0.25 1.58
CA CYS A 61 14.84 0.70 0.20
C CYS A 61 16.15 0.60 -0.56
N GLN A 62 17.27 1.00 0.05
CA GLN A 62 18.60 0.90 -0.54
C GLN A 62 18.99 -0.56 -0.81
N ARG A 63 18.74 -1.44 0.15
CA ARG A 63 19.08 -2.87 0.03
C ARG A 63 18.22 -3.61 -0.99
N LEU A 64 16.94 -3.24 -1.12
CA LEU A 64 15.99 -3.92 -2.00
C LEU A 64 15.88 -3.31 -3.40
N GLY A 65 16.54 -2.18 -3.67
CA GLY A 65 16.55 -1.55 -4.99
C GLY A 65 15.28 -0.73 -5.26
N VAL A 66 14.66 -0.17 -4.23
CA VAL A 66 13.51 0.74 -4.38
C VAL A 66 13.95 2.00 -5.12
N ARG A 67 13.08 2.49 -6.02
CA ARG A 67 13.30 3.73 -6.79
C ARG A 67 12.23 4.78 -6.55
N ARG A 68 11.03 4.36 -6.17
CA ARG A 68 9.89 5.24 -5.91
C ARG A 68 9.04 4.73 -4.75
N VAL A 69 8.25 5.63 -4.22
CA VAL A 69 7.23 5.39 -3.20
C VAL A 69 5.86 5.61 -3.82
N LEU A 70 4.91 4.74 -3.51
CA LEU A 70 3.50 4.89 -3.88
C LEU A 70 2.69 4.97 -2.60
N GLU A 71 2.03 6.10 -2.38
CA GLU A 71 1.16 6.27 -1.23
C GLU A 71 -0.25 5.75 -1.54
N THR A 72 -0.77 4.91 -0.66
CA THR A 72 -2.15 4.41 -0.78
C THR A 72 -3.16 5.49 -0.48
N HIS A 73 -2.83 6.39 0.44
CA HIS A 73 -3.62 7.56 0.80
C HIS A 73 -2.81 8.54 1.66
N GLY A 74 -3.39 9.70 1.97
CA GLY A 74 -2.67 10.81 2.59
C GLY A 74 -2.85 10.97 4.11
N HIS A 75 -3.22 9.94 4.88
CA HIS A 75 -3.27 10.07 6.34
C HIS A 75 -1.87 10.19 6.96
N PRO A 76 -1.72 10.96 8.05
CA PRO A 76 -0.41 11.29 8.63
C PRO A 76 0.44 10.08 9.00
N ASP A 77 -0.17 9.00 9.40
CA ASP A 77 0.53 7.76 9.78
C ASP A 77 1.06 6.97 8.58
N HIS A 78 0.54 7.21 7.36
CA HIS A 78 1.04 6.61 6.12
C HIS A 78 2.13 7.42 5.43
N ILE A 79 2.22 8.74 5.71
CA ILE A 79 3.11 9.67 5.00
C ILE A 79 4.22 10.26 5.87
N GLY A 80 4.37 9.80 7.12
CA GLY A 80 5.29 10.41 8.10
C GLY A 80 6.77 10.38 7.70
N ALA A 81 7.20 9.37 6.93
CA ALA A 81 8.55 9.25 6.42
C ALA A 81 8.76 9.90 5.04
N VAL A 82 7.71 10.38 4.36
CA VAL A 82 7.79 11.01 3.02
C VAL A 82 8.86 12.10 2.93
N PRO A 83 9.00 13.05 3.90
CA PRO A 83 10.04 14.07 3.81
C PRO A 83 11.45 13.50 3.67
N ALA A 84 11.78 12.49 4.49
CA ALA A 84 13.09 11.87 4.46
C ALA A 84 13.31 11.03 3.19
N MET A 85 12.28 10.35 2.69
CA MET A 85 12.35 9.62 1.43
C MET A 85 12.63 10.55 0.26
N ARG A 86 11.94 11.70 0.18
CA ARG A 86 12.16 12.71 -0.86
C ARG A 86 13.54 13.36 -0.76
N GLU A 87 14.00 13.67 0.44
CA GLU A 87 15.36 14.20 0.68
C GLU A 87 16.44 13.21 0.21
N ALA A 88 16.19 11.92 0.36
CA ALA A 88 17.06 10.85 -0.13
C ALA A 88 16.94 10.60 -1.66
N GLY A 89 16.07 11.32 -2.36
CA GLY A 89 15.92 11.29 -3.82
C GLY A 89 14.93 10.23 -4.34
N PHE A 90 14.06 9.68 -3.50
CA PHE A 90 12.97 8.84 -3.96
C PHE A 90 11.82 9.70 -4.51
N GLU A 91 11.28 9.29 -5.66
CA GLU A 91 10.06 9.87 -6.22
C GLU A 91 8.84 9.38 -5.43
N VAL A 92 7.98 10.29 -5.02
CA VAL A 92 6.76 9.97 -4.26
C VAL A 92 5.52 10.26 -5.09
N GLY A 93 4.73 9.22 -5.33
CA GLY A 93 3.45 9.27 -6.04
C GLY A 93 2.27 9.23 -5.08
N VAL A 94 1.25 10.05 -5.37
CA VAL A 94 -0.03 10.11 -4.64
C VAL A 94 -1.17 10.41 -5.62
N THR A 95 -2.39 10.07 -5.28
CA THR A 95 -3.56 10.47 -6.10
C THR A 95 -3.80 11.98 -6.01
N SER A 96 -4.37 12.57 -7.06
CA SER A 96 -4.67 14.00 -7.07
C SER A 96 -5.65 14.44 -5.98
N ALA A 97 -6.57 13.55 -5.57
CA ALA A 97 -7.55 13.84 -4.53
C ALA A 97 -6.92 13.87 -3.12
N ASP A 98 -5.85 13.09 -2.87
CA ASP A 98 -5.15 13.09 -1.57
C ASP A 98 -3.90 13.99 -1.57
N ALA A 99 -3.46 14.52 -2.70
CA ALA A 99 -2.34 15.45 -2.78
C ALA A 99 -2.41 16.64 -1.80
N PRO A 100 -3.58 17.24 -1.52
CA PRO A 100 -3.69 18.29 -0.51
C PRO A 100 -3.25 17.86 0.90
N LYS A 101 -3.39 16.58 1.26
CA LYS A 101 -2.95 16.02 2.55
C LYS A 101 -1.42 15.95 2.63
N LEU A 102 -0.75 15.82 1.49
CA LEU A 102 0.72 15.80 1.40
C LEU A 102 1.33 17.19 1.19
N ALA A 103 0.55 18.28 1.24
CA ALA A 103 1.04 19.63 0.94
C ALA A 103 2.25 20.06 1.78
N GLN A 104 2.37 19.57 3.03
CA GLN A 104 3.49 19.91 3.92
C GLN A 104 4.69 18.98 3.77
N VAL A 105 4.48 17.72 3.38
CA VAL A 105 5.54 16.71 3.23
C VAL A 105 6.01 16.60 1.78
N GLY A 106 5.16 17.00 0.83
CA GLY A 106 5.43 17.04 -0.61
C GLY A 106 5.22 15.70 -1.32
N TYR A 107 5.11 15.78 -2.63
CA TYR A 107 5.01 14.65 -3.57
C TYR A 107 5.60 15.08 -4.92
N ASP A 108 5.79 14.12 -5.83
CA ASP A 108 6.50 14.37 -7.09
C ASP A 108 5.64 13.98 -8.32
N ALA A 109 4.72 13.03 -8.18
CA ALA A 109 3.89 12.55 -9.27
C ALA A 109 2.45 12.27 -8.83
N PHE A 110 1.52 12.31 -9.78
CA PHE A 110 0.16 11.82 -9.56
C PHE A 110 0.03 10.36 -10.00
N ILE A 111 -0.84 9.64 -9.29
CA ILE A 111 -1.27 8.29 -9.62
C ILE A 111 -2.71 8.40 -10.12
N ASP A 112 -2.94 7.99 -11.37
CA ASP A 112 -4.26 7.96 -11.98
C ASP A 112 -4.95 6.60 -11.78
N ASP A 113 -6.26 6.56 -12.00
CA ASP A 113 -7.01 5.29 -11.98
C ASP A 113 -6.60 4.40 -13.16
N ALA A 114 -6.53 3.09 -12.89
CA ALA A 114 -6.14 2.08 -13.86
C ALA A 114 -4.75 2.30 -14.51
N GLU A 115 -3.92 3.17 -13.92
CA GLU A 115 -2.53 3.34 -14.36
C GLU A 115 -1.76 2.05 -14.17
N VAL A 116 -0.83 1.77 -15.08
CA VAL A 116 0.11 0.66 -14.97
C VAL A 116 1.49 1.20 -14.65
N ILE A 117 1.91 0.98 -13.42
CA ILE A 117 3.21 1.40 -12.91
C ILE A 117 4.18 0.23 -13.11
N GLU A 118 5.22 0.45 -13.92
CA GLU A 118 6.23 -0.57 -14.19
C GLU A 118 7.29 -0.59 -13.07
N VAL A 119 7.58 -1.80 -12.56
CA VAL A 119 8.65 -2.06 -11.59
C VAL A 119 9.51 -3.19 -12.13
N GLY A 120 10.53 -2.85 -12.88
CA GLY A 120 11.29 -3.81 -13.68
C GLY A 120 10.42 -4.48 -14.72
N ARG A 121 10.14 -5.79 -14.54
CA ARG A 121 9.21 -6.54 -15.40
C ARG A 121 7.83 -6.72 -14.78
N LEU A 122 7.62 -6.22 -13.58
CA LEU A 122 6.32 -6.26 -12.93
C LEU A 122 5.46 -5.09 -13.40
N ARG A 123 4.17 -5.29 -13.35
CA ARG A 123 3.15 -4.30 -13.67
C ARG A 123 2.22 -4.18 -12.46
N LEU A 124 2.25 -3.04 -11.80
CA LEU A 124 1.35 -2.71 -10.72
C LEU A 124 0.23 -1.85 -11.28
N ARG A 125 -1.01 -2.33 -11.16
CA ARG A 125 -2.19 -1.56 -11.58
C ARG A 125 -2.76 -0.83 -10.38
N SER A 126 -2.90 0.48 -10.50
CA SER A 126 -3.63 1.30 -9.55
C SER A 126 -5.14 1.13 -9.70
N ILE A 127 -5.86 1.19 -8.60
CA ILE A 127 -7.32 1.04 -8.53
C ILE A 127 -7.82 2.08 -7.53
N LEU A 128 -8.39 3.18 -8.03
CA LEU A 128 -8.99 4.17 -7.13
C LEU A 128 -10.18 3.56 -6.41
N ASN A 129 -10.19 3.69 -5.11
CA ASN A 129 -11.22 3.15 -4.22
C ASN A 129 -11.52 4.11 -3.06
N PRO A 130 -12.05 5.31 -3.39
CA PRO A 130 -12.33 6.34 -2.41
C PRO A 130 -13.28 5.87 -1.32
N GLY A 131 -13.26 6.60 -0.19
CA GLY A 131 -14.21 6.42 0.92
C GLY A 131 -13.54 6.48 2.28
N HIS A 132 -12.40 5.81 2.50
CA HIS A 132 -11.56 6.04 3.67
C HIS A 132 -10.88 7.43 3.59
N THR A 133 -10.36 7.76 2.40
CA THR A 133 -10.07 9.13 1.98
C THR A 133 -10.62 9.35 0.57
N PRO A 134 -10.75 10.62 0.10
CA PRO A 134 -11.16 10.89 -1.27
C PRO A 134 -10.22 10.33 -2.34
N GLY A 135 -8.93 10.16 -1.99
CA GLY A 135 -7.89 9.70 -2.90
C GLY A 135 -7.35 8.31 -2.62
N SER A 136 -8.03 7.49 -1.80
CA SER A 136 -7.59 6.13 -1.52
C SER A 136 -7.39 5.32 -2.81
N VAL A 137 -6.28 4.60 -2.90
CA VAL A 137 -5.89 3.77 -4.04
C VAL A 137 -5.31 2.44 -3.58
N SER A 138 -5.72 1.38 -4.25
CA SER A 138 -5.11 0.04 -4.10
C SER A 138 -4.17 -0.26 -5.25
N PHE A 139 -3.23 -1.19 -5.03
CA PHE A 139 -2.28 -1.64 -6.05
C PHE A 139 -2.35 -3.15 -6.24
N HIS A 140 -2.65 -3.58 -7.45
CA HIS A 140 -2.64 -4.99 -7.83
C HIS A 140 -1.38 -5.33 -8.63
N VAL A 141 -0.62 -6.34 -8.20
CA VAL A 141 0.50 -6.86 -9.00
C VAL A 141 -0.05 -7.83 -10.04
N GLU A 142 -0.11 -7.39 -11.30
CA GLU A 142 -0.70 -8.18 -12.41
C GLU A 142 -0.03 -9.55 -12.53
N GLY A 143 -0.84 -10.58 -12.76
CA GLY A 143 -0.37 -11.97 -12.86
C GLY A 143 -0.07 -12.65 -11.52
N THR A 144 -0.39 -11.99 -10.40
CA THR A 144 -0.27 -12.53 -9.04
C THR A 144 -1.59 -12.40 -8.28
N PRO A 145 -1.77 -13.07 -7.14
CA PRO A 145 -2.94 -12.86 -6.30
C PRO A 145 -2.83 -11.65 -5.36
N LEU A 146 -1.84 -10.77 -5.50
CA LEU A 146 -1.52 -9.74 -4.51
C LEU A 146 -2.26 -8.44 -4.78
N LEU A 147 -2.98 -7.93 -3.76
CA LEU A 147 -3.71 -6.68 -3.78
C LEU A 147 -3.40 -5.89 -2.49
N PHE A 148 -2.68 -4.78 -2.61
CA PHE A 148 -2.38 -3.86 -1.51
C PHE A 148 -3.51 -2.85 -1.42
N THR A 149 -4.22 -2.82 -0.31
CA THR A 149 -5.48 -2.07 -0.19
C THR A 149 -5.37 -0.80 0.66
N GLY A 150 -4.19 -0.53 1.24
CA GLY A 150 -4.11 0.53 2.25
C GLY A 150 -5.22 0.34 3.28
N ASP A 151 -5.91 1.41 3.59
CA ASP A 151 -6.97 1.40 4.59
C ASP A 151 -8.39 1.28 4.00
N THR A 152 -8.51 0.66 2.82
CA THR A 152 -9.83 0.44 2.21
C THR A 152 -10.49 -0.85 2.69
N LEU A 153 -9.78 -1.99 2.70
CA LEU A 153 -10.34 -3.30 3.05
C LEU A 153 -9.42 -4.04 4.02
N PHE A 154 -10.00 -4.46 5.14
CA PHE A 154 -9.36 -5.21 6.22
C PHE A 154 -10.05 -6.54 6.47
N PRO A 155 -9.43 -7.46 7.25
CA PRO A 155 -10.17 -8.57 7.84
C PRO A 155 -11.36 -8.06 8.66
N GLY A 156 -12.57 -8.48 8.26
CA GLY A 156 -13.80 -8.17 8.97
C GLY A 156 -14.48 -6.85 8.60
N GLY A 157 -13.96 -6.07 7.65
CA GLY A 157 -14.68 -4.90 7.16
C GLY A 157 -13.89 -3.82 6.43
N PRO A 158 -14.59 -2.74 6.07
CA PRO A 158 -13.96 -1.56 5.49
C PRO A 158 -13.11 -0.81 6.53
N GLY A 159 -12.24 0.06 6.03
CA GLY A 159 -11.52 1.02 6.85
C GLY A 159 -12.42 2.04 7.54
N ASN A 160 -11.88 2.69 8.55
CA ASN A 160 -12.60 3.68 9.35
C ASN A 160 -13.07 4.86 8.49
N THR A 161 -14.36 5.18 8.58
CA THR A 161 -15.00 6.30 7.87
C THR A 161 -15.52 7.38 8.81
N SER A 162 -15.01 7.47 10.05
CA SER A 162 -15.39 8.51 11.01
C SER A 162 -14.68 9.85 10.81
N PHE A 163 -13.73 9.93 9.87
CA PHE A 163 -13.02 11.16 9.54
C PHE A 163 -13.90 12.11 8.73
N ALA A 164 -13.61 13.42 8.81
CA ALA A 164 -14.45 14.46 8.21
C ALA A 164 -14.57 14.40 6.67
N ASP A 165 -13.59 13.81 6.01
CA ASP A 165 -13.51 13.64 4.55
C ASP A 165 -13.68 12.19 4.10
N ALA A 166 -14.03 11.30 5.03
CA ALA A 166 -14.37 9.91 4.74
C ALA A 166 -15.88 9.76 4.50
N ASP A 167 -16.26 8.72 3.77
CA ASP A 167 -17.66 8.43 3.44
C ASP A 167 -17.90 6.91 3.38
N PHE A 168 -18.83 6.44 4.24
CA PHE A 168 -19.12 5.03 4.38
C PHE A 168 -19.78 4.43 3.12
N ASP A 169 -20.74 5.12 2.52
CA ASP A 169 -21.44 4.60 1.34
C ASP A 169 -20.47 4.51 0.15
N THR A 170 -19.56 5.47 0.07
CA THR A 170 -18.51 5.50 -0.96
C THR A 170 -17.51 4.35 -0.79
N ILE A 171 -17.03 4.07 0.43
CA ILE A 171 -16.06 2.96 0.63
C ILE A 171 -16.72 1.61 0.36
N ILE A 172 -17.97 1.41 0.76
CA ILE A 172 -18.72 0.19 0.46
C ILE A 172 -18.88 0.01 -1.05
N THR A 173 -19.26 1.05 -1.78
CA THR A 173 -19.35 1.01 -3.25
C THR A 173 -17.99 0.72 -3.88
N SER A 174 -16.92 1.34 -3.39
CA SER A 174 -15.55 1.10 -3.88
C SER A 174 -15.13 -0.36 -3.67
N ILE A 175 -15.41 -0.93 -2.51
CA ILE A 175 -15.08 -2.33 -2.23
C ILE A 175 -15.87 -3.27 -3.14
N ASP A 176 -17.19 -3.07 -3.25
CA ASP A 176 -18.06 -3.94 -4.05
C ASP A 176 -17.72 -3.88 -5.53
N ASP A 177 -17.62 -2.67 -6.10
CA ASP A 177 -17.44 -2.46 -7.53
C ASP A 177 -15.99 -2.66 -8.01
N ARG A 178 -15.00 -2.39 -7.15
CA ARG A 178 -13.59 -2.29 -7.57
C ARG A 178 -12.71 -3.41 -7.02
N LEU A 179 -12.97 -3.90 -5.79
CA LEU A 179 -12.14 -4.92 -5.16
C LEU A 179 -12.79 -6.31 -5.21
N PHE A 180 -14.08 -6.43 -4.96
CA PHE A 180 -14.78 -7.71 -4.99
C PHE A 180 -14.91 -8.39 -6.36
N PRO A 181 -14.74 -7.72 -7.51
CA PRO A 181 -14.57 -8.42 -8.79
C PRO A 181 -13.30 -9.28 -8.90
N PHE A 182 -12.30 -9.08 -8.05
CA PHE A 182 -11.11 -9.94 -8.02
C PHE A 182 -11.45 -11.38 -7.61
N PRO A 183 -10.65 -12.37 -8.05
CA PRO A 183 -10.83 -13.76 -7.64
C PRO A 183 -10.88 -13.94 -6.12
N ALA A 184 -11.65 -14.91 -5.63
CA ALA A 184 -11.75 -15.20 -4.20
C ALA A 184 -10.40 -15.53 -3.54
N THR A 185 -9.44 -16.03 -4.31
CA THR A 185 -8.06 -16.35 -3.86
C THR A 185 -7.14 -15.16 -3.82
N THR A 186 -7.59 -13.95 -4.20
CA THR A 186 -6.78 -12.74 -4.12
C THR A 186 -6.47 -12.42 -2.67
N ILE A 187 -5.18 -12.26 -2.39
CA ILE A 187 -4.64 -11.92 -1.07
C ILE A 187 -4.72 -10.42 -0.91
N VAL A 188 -5.43 -9.97 0.11
CA VAL A 188 -5.57 -8.58 0.51
C VAL A 188 -4.51 -8.25 1.55
N LEU A 189 -3.69 -7.24 1.26
CA LEU A 189 -2.58 -6.75 2.06
C LEU A 189 -2.93 -5.34 2.54
N PRO A 190 -3.53 -5.20 3.75
CA PRO A 190 -4.01 -3.92 4.25
C PRO A 190 -2.89 -3.06 4.84
N GLY A 191 -3.18 -1.76 5.06
CA GLY A 191 -2.28 -0.80 5.69
C GLY A 191 -1.97 -1.09 7.15
N HIS A 192 -2.78 -1.91 7.83
CA HIS A 192 -2.56 -2.33 9.22
C HIS A 192 -2.98 -3.79 9.43
N GLY A 193 -2.41 -4.44 10.44
CA GLY A 193 -2.83 -5.76 10.91
C GLY A 193 -2.42 -6.90 9.98
N VAL A 194 -3.28 -7.91 9.87
CA VAL A 194 -2.99 -9.15 9.15
C VAL A 194 -3.66 -9.18 7.77
N ASP A 195 -3.15 -10.04 6.90
CA ASP A 195 -3.71 -10.27 5.58
C ASP A 195 -5.07 -10.95 5.64
N THR A 196 -5.86 -10.76 4.58
CA THR A 196 -7.09 -11.53 4.33
C THR A 196 -7.19 -11.92 2.87
N THR A 197 -8.36 -12.36 2.40
CA THR A 197 -8.63 -12.64 0.99
C THR A 197 -9.98 -12.06 0.57
N ILE A 198 -10.13 -11.77 -0.71
CA ILE A 198 -11.42 -11.35 -1.28
C ILE A 198 -12.51 -12.39 -0.97
N GLY A 199 -12.17 -13.68 -1.00
CA GLY A 199 -13.13 -14.74 -0.70
C GLY A 199 -13.59 -14.80 0.75
N ALA A 200 -12.72 -14.39 1.70
CA ALA A 200 -13.09 -14.30 3.11
C ALA A 200 -14.02 -13.11 3.38
N GLU A 201 -13.77 -11.96 2.74
CA GLU A 201 -14.46 -10.72 3.07
C GLU A 201 -15.76 -10.49 2.29
N ARG A 202 -15.79 -10.85 1.00
CA ARG A 202 -16.95 -10.61 0.11
C ARG A 202 -18.30 -11.11 0.67
N PRO A 203 -18.41 -12.27 1.33
CA PRO A 203 -19.69 -12.75 1.87
C PRO A 203 -20.30 -11.85 2.95
N HIS A 204 -19.47 -10.98 3.58
CA HIS A 204 -19.86 -10.16 4.73
C HIS A 204 -20.32 -8.74 4.37
N LEU A 205 -20.31 -8.36 3.08
CA LEU A 205 -20.68 -7.00 2.65
C LEU A 205 -22.04 -6.54 3.19
N ALA A 206 -23.06 -7.41 3.12
CA ALA A 206 -24.39 -7.07 3.62
C ALA A 206 -24.42 -6.86 5.15
N GLU A 207 -23.57 -7.54 5.90
CA GLU A 207 -23.43 -7.35 7.34
C GLU A 207 -22.82 -5.98 7.64
N TRP A 208 -21.79 -5.56 6.87
CA TRP A 208 -21.14 -4.26 7.03
C TRP A 208 -22.11 -3.12 6.74
N VAL A 209 -22.88 -3.24 5.63
CA VAL A 209 -23.92 -2.26 5.29
C VAL A 209 -24.98 -2.17 6.39
N ALA A 210 -25.44 -3.30 6.93
CA ALA A 210 -26.44 -3.31 8.00
C ALA A 210 -25.91 -2.75 9.33
N ARG A 211 -24.61 -2.92 9.59
CA ARG A 211 -23.92 -2.43 10.79
C ARG A 211 -23.60 -0.93 10.70
N GLY A 212 -23.34 -0.43 9.49
CA GLY A 212 -23.02 0.98 9.23
C GLY A 212 -21.57 1.37 9.51
N TRP A 213 -20.68 0.38 9.58
CA TRP A 213 -19.23 0.60 9.80
C TRP A 213 -18.42 -0.66 9.43
#